data_dd5bdc5c36c76f800617dce94525217b
#
_entry.id   dd5bdc5c36c76f800617dce94525217b
#
_cell.length_a   1.000
_cell.length_b   1.000
_cell.length_c   1.000
_cell.angle_alpha   90.00
_cell.angle_beta   90.00
_cell.angle_gamma   90.00
#
_symmetry.space_group_name_H-M   'P 1'
#
loop_
_entity.id
_entity.type
_entity.pdbx_description
1 polymer ?
#
loop_
_entity_poly.entity_id
_entity_poly.type
_entity_poly.pdbx_seq_one_letter_code
_entity_poly.pdbx_strand_id
1 'polypeptide(L)'
;MPDKGFPADPRTRFRFAVALATIAGIADAIGFMQYSQLFMSFMSGNTTRMGEAASSADWVGVARFGTVIAVFCFGAFAGTLIAAWSGRWRLPALLLTQATLLLTGILIPHGPEAVPWHVYPIVLALGLQNATLQDESGRSLALTYVTGSIVRFGAGLANMLLHKPSPSFWIQGPLWAGLAGGAVIGGVLQRAFGEAAFAVPATFLLTLAVMALLLTIKHPTNDLVTSAHAPQPDARPEAKPTVSV
;
A
#
# COMPACT_ATOMS: atom_id res chain seq x y z
N MET A 1 -9.88 19.57 1.56
CA MET A 1 -9.97 19.22 3.00
C MET A 1 -8.63 18.65 3.42
N PRO A 2 -8.02 19.01 4.56
CA PRO A 2 -6.78 18.39 4.99
C PRO A 2 -7.01 16.89 5.29
N ASP A 3 -6.06 16.06 4.88
CA ASP A 3 -6.04 14.59 5.01
C ASP A 3 -6.16 14.19 6.51
N LYS A 4 -7.39 13.95 6.97
CA LYS A 4 -7.76 13.78 8.40
C LYS A 4 -7.29 12.46 9.02
N GLY A 5 -6.40 11.71 8.43
CA GLY A 5 -6.03 10.40 9.00
C GLY A 5 -4.63 9.91 8.66
N PHE A 6 -3.82 10.76 8.10
CA PHE A 6 -2.44 10.39 7.75
C PHE A 6 -1.46 11.35 8.44
N PRO A 7 -0.27 10.89 8.86
CA PRO A 7 0.75 11.78 9.41
C PRO A 7 1.00 12.94 8.43
N ALA A 8 0.88 14.18 8.91
CA ALA A 8 1.10 15.36 8.08
C ALA A 8 2.56 15.46 7.59
N ASP A 9 3.51 14.83 8.32
CA ASP A 9 4.92 14.84 7.99
C ASP A 9 5.23 13.91 6.79
N PRO A 10 5.76 14.46 5.66
CA PRO A 10 6.12 13.69 4.49
C PRO A 10 7.18 12.59 4.75
N ARG A 11 8.08 12.80 5.73
CA ARG A 11 9.11 11.82 6.10
C ARG A 11 8.50 10.59 6.76
N THR A 12 7.52 10.80 7.61
CA THR A 12 6.78 9.71 8.25
C THR A 12 5.97 8.92 7.23
N ARG A 13 5.28 9.60 6.32
CA ARG A 13 4.58 8.95 5.19
C ARG A 13 5.52 8.07 4.37
N PHE A 14 6.68 8.59 4.04
CA PHE A 14 7.67 7.87 3.27
C PHE A 14 8.20 6.62 4.00
N ARG A 15 8.48 6.71 5.30
CA ARG A 15 8.90 5.57 6.11
C ARG A 15 7.86 4.46 6.16
N PHE A 16 6.58 4.82 6.30
CA PHE A 16 5.47 3.86 6.21
C PHE A 16 5.40 3.21 4.83
N ALA A 17 5.58 3.99 3.76
CA ALA A 17 5.56 3.46 2.40
C ALA A 17 6.67 2.43 2.17
N VAL A 18 7.90 2.71 2.60
CA VAL A 18 9.03 1.77 2.49
C VAL A 18 8.78 0.51 3.34
N ALA A 19 8.27 0.67 4.58
CA ALA A 19 7.95 -0.46 5.44
C ALA A 19 6.87 -1.37 4.82
N LEU A 20 5.81 -0.80 4.26
CA LEU A 20 4.76 -1.56 3.59
C LEU A 20 5.25 -2.21 2.29
N ALA A 21 6.13 -1.55 1.53
CA ALA A 21 6.79 -2.16 0.36
C ALA A 21 7.64 -3.36 0.77
N THR A 22 8.35 -3.27 1.90
CA THR A 22 9.15 -4.38 2.45
C THR A 22 8.24 -5.55 2.84
N ILE A 23 7.12 -5.30 3.51
CA ILE A 23 6.12 -6.32 3.87
C ILE A 23 5.58 -7.02 2.61
N ALA A 24 5.24 -6.26 1.57
CA ALA A 24 4.77 -6.81 0.30
C ALA A 24 5.83 -7.71 -0.34
N GLY A 25 7.10 -7.28 -0.35
CA GLY A 25 8.21 -8.09 -0.85
C GLY A 25 8.41 -9.38 -0.08
N ILE A 26 8.34 -9.33 1.26
CA ILE A 26 8.42 -10.53 2.12
C ILE A 26 7.29 -11.51 1.74
N ALA A 27 6.04 -11.02 1.69
CA ALA A 27 4.88 -11.86 1.41
C ALA A 27 4.91 -12.45 -0.01
N ASP A 28 5.34 -11.68 -1.01
CA ASP A 28 5.46 -12.15 -2.40
C ASP A 28 6.52 -13.26 -2.53
N ALA A 29 7.67 -13.11 -1.88
CA ALA A 29 8.72 -14.14 -1.92
C ALA A 29 8.28 -15.44 -1.22
N ILE A 30 7.63 -15.34 -0.05
CA ILE A 30 7.08 -16.49 0.66
C ILE A 30 6.03 -17.17 -0.20
N GLY A 31 5.06 -16.41 -0.73
CA GLY A 31 3.98 -16.92 -1.56
C GLY A 31 4.48 -17.60 -2.82
N PHE A 32 5.41 -16.96 -3.51
CA PHE A 32 6.02 -17.52 -4.72
C PHE A 32 6.73 -18.86 -4.48
N MET A 33 7.48 -18.98 -3.39
CA MET A 33 8.22 -20.19 -3.05
C MET A 33 7.32 -21.31 -2.54
N GLN A 34 6.27 -20.98 -1.80
CA GLN A 34 5.43 -21.95 -1.09
C GLN A 34 4.22 -22.41 -1.90
N TYR A 35 3.59 -21.50 -2.69
CA TYR A 35 2.30 -21.76 -3.33
C TYR A 35 2.41 -21.77 -4.86
N SER A 36 3.28 -22.61 -5.41
CA SER A 36 3.43 -22.84 -6.87
C SER A 36 3.50 -21.54 -7.66
N GLN A 37 4.42 -20.66 -7.27
CA GLN A 37 4.73 -19.39 -7.94
C GLN A 37 3.59 -18.34 -7.89
N LEU A 38 2.78 -18.38 -6.84
CA LEU A 38 1.72 -17.42 -6.59
C LEU A 38 2.28 -16.18 -5.92
N PHE A 39 2.01 -15.01 -6.46
CA PHE A 39 2.33 -13.74 -5.80
C PHE A 39 1.16 -13.28 -4.91
N MET A 40 1.49 -12.70 -3.75
CA MET A 40 0.50 -12.21 -2.81
C MET A 40 0.09 -10.76 -3.11
N SER A 41 0.99 -9.95 -3.68
CA SER A 41 0.74 -8.54 -4.03
C SER A 41 1.05 -8.18 -5.48
N PHE A 42 1.88 -8.94 -6.18
CA PHE A 42 2.29 -8.67 -7.56
C PHE A 42 1.29 -9.22 -8.58
N MET A 43 0.14 -8.53 -8.72
CA MET A 43 -0.98 -9.01 -9.55
C MET A 43 -0.67 -9.06 -11.05
N SER A 44 0.23 -8.23 -11.58
CA SER A 44 0.67 -8.36 -12.97
C SER A 44 1.41 -9.68 -13.22
N GLY A 45 2.18 -10.17 -12.24
CA GLY A 45 2.78 -11.50 -12.28
C GLY A 45 1.73 -12.61 -12.30
N ASN A 46 0.72 -12.53 -11.43
CA ASN A 46 -0.40 -13.47 -11.43
C ASN A 46 -1.21 -13.43 -12.73
N THR A 47 -1.39 -12.26 -13.34
CA THR A 47 -2.04 -12.12 -14.65
C THR A 47 -1.25 -12.81 -15.75
N THR A 48 0.07 -12.66 -15.76
CA THR A 48 0.94 -13.37 -16.72
C THR A 48 0.84 -14.89 -16.55
N ARG A 49 0.85 -15.37 -15.30
CA ARG A 49 0.69 -16.81 -14.99
C ARG A 49 -0.69 -17.34 -15.38
N MET A 50 -1.75 -16.53 -15.21
CA MET A 50 -3.08 -16.87 -15.68
C MET A 50 -3.10 -17.03 -17.21
N GLY A 51 -2.43 -16.12 -17.95
CA GLY A 51 -2.32 -16.20 -19.40
C GLY A 51 -1.53 -17.46 -19.86
N GLU A 52 -0.44 -17.80 -19.17
CA GLU A 52 0.33 -19.03 -19.40
C GLU A 52 -0.54 -20.28 -19.20
N ALA A 53 -1.27 -20.36 -18.07
CA ALA A 53 -2.20 -21.46 -17.80
C ALA A 53 -3.29 -21.59 -18.89
N ALA A 54 -3.87 -20.46 -19.31
CA ALA A 54 -4.86 -20.43 -20.38
C ALA A 54 -4.30 -20.95 -21.71
N SER A 55 -3.05 -20.60 -22.05
CA SER A 55 -2.39 -21.03 -23.29
C SER A 55 -2.13 -22.56 -23.35
N SER A 56 -2.02 -23.18 -22.18
CA SER A 56 -1.83 -24.64 -22.03
C SER A 56 -3.13 -25.40 -21.70
N ALA A 57 -4.29 -24.71 -21.75
CA ALA A 57 -5.60 -25.24 -21.35
C ALA A 57 -5.66 -25.74 -19.89
N ASP A 58 -4.80 -25.23 -19.01
CA ASP A 58 -4.85 -25.47 -17.56
C ASP A 58 -5.92 -24.57 -16.91
N TRP A 59 -7.18 -24.99 -16.99
CA TRP A 59 -8.32 -24.26 -16.42
C TRP A 59 -8.29 -24.17 -14.90
N VAL A 60 -7.62 -25.11 -14.22
CA VAL A 60 -7.41 -25.06 -12.77
C VAL A 60 -6.45 -23.93 -12.42
N GLY A 61 -5.36 -23.80 -13.15
CA GLY A 61 -4.43 -22.66 -13.03
C GLY A 61 -5.10 -21.32 -13.33
N VAL A 62 -5.91 -21.24 -14.39
CA VAL A 62 -6.68 -20.04 -14.73
C VAL A 62 -7.59 -19.64 -13.58
N ALA A 63 -8.38 -20.57 -13.04
CA ALA A 63 -9.29 -20.32 -11.92
C ALA A 63 -8.52 -19.87 -10.67
N ARG A 64 -7.40 -20.53 -10.38
CA ARG A 64 -6.53 -20.23 -9.24
C ARG A 64 -6.00 -18.79 -9.28
N PHE A 65 -5.30 -18.41 -10.36
CA PHE A 65 -4.75 -17.05 -10.48
C PHE A 65 -5.85 -16.01 -10.58
N GLY A 66 -6.95 -16.30 -11.30
CA GLY A 66 -8.10 -15.42 -11.42
C GLY A 66 -8.77 -15.14 -10.08
N THR A 67 -8.96 -16.16 -9.24
CA THR A 67 -9.52 -15.99 -7.89
C THR A 67 -8.62 -15.11 -7.02
N VAL A 68 -7.31 -15.32 -7.06
CA VAL A 68 -6.36 -14.48 -6.29
C VAL A 68 -6.42 -13.02 -6.73
N ILE A 69 -6.46 -12.76 -8.04
CA ILE A 69 -6.62 -11.41 -8.58
C ILE A 69 -7.95 -10.79 -8.10
N ALA A 70 -9.04 -11.55 -8.13
CA ALA A 70 -10.35 -11.09 -7.68
C ALA A 70 -10.37 -10.76 -6.17
N VAL A 71 -9.77 -11.61 -5.33
CA VAL A 71 -9.63 -11.39 -3.88
C VAL A 71 -8.78 -10.16 -3.59
N PHE A 72 -7.69 -9.97 -4.31
CA PHE A 72 -6.87 -8.76 -4.18
C PHE A 72 -7.66 -7.50 -4.56
N CYS A 73 -8.39 -7.53 -5.65
CA CYS A 73 -9.26 -6.44 -6.10
C CYS A 73 -10.32 -6.11 -5.03
N PHE A 74 -10.95 -7.15 -4.46
CA PHE A 74 -11.90 -6.98 -3.37
C PHE A 74 -11.23 -6.40 -2.11
N GLY A 75 -9.98 -6.77 -1.81
CA GLY A 75 -9.19 -6.17 -0.74
C GLY A 75 -8.96 -4.68 -0.95
N ALA A 76 -8.58 -4.27 -2.16
CA ALA A 76 -8.42 -2.85 -2.51
C ALA A 76 -9.74 -2.07 -2.39
N PHE A 77 -10.85 -2.66 -2.83
CA PHE A 77 -12.20 -2.11 -2.67
C PHE A 77 -12.56 -1.94 -1.19
N ALA A 78 -12.45 -2.99 -0.40
CA ALA A 78 -12.76 -2.96 1.04
C ALA A 78 -11.86 -1.95 1.80
N GLY A 79 -10.59 -1.91 1.47
CA GLY A 79 -9.64 -0.96 2.05
C GLY A 79 -10.02 0.50 1.75
N THR A 80 -10.48 0.77 0.53
CA THR A 80 -10.95 2.12 0.15
C THR A 80 -12.19 2.51 0.94
N LEU A 81 -13.14 1.59 1.17
CA LEU A 81 -14.32 1.84 2.00
C LEU A 81 -13.93 2.10 3.47
N ILE A 82 -13.06 1.25 4.05
CA ILE A 82 -12.55 1.45 5.41
C ILE A 82 -11.87 2.82 5.52
N ALA A 83 -11.04 3.19 4.55
CA ALA A 83 -10.37 4.47 4.52
C ALA A 83 -11.36 5.65 4.51
N ALA A 84 -12.44 5.54 3.73
CA ALA A 84 -13.46 6.58 3.62
C ALA A 84 -14.27 6.78 4.92
N TRP A 85 -14.55 5.68 5.64
CA TRP A 85 -15.39 5.73 6.84
C TRP A 85 -14.62 5.97 8.14
N SER A 86 -13.33 5.67 8.17
CA SER A 86 -12.53 5.73 9.41
C SER A 86 -12.05 7.13 9.80
N GLY A 87 -12.19 8.14 8.96
CA GLY A 87 -11.75 9.51 9.26
C GLY A 87 -10.30 9.57 9.78
N ARG A 88 -10.09 10.17 10.97
CA ARG A 88 -8.76 10.26 11.60
C ARG A 88 -8.15 8.90 11.98
N TRP A 89 -8.96 7.86 12.10
CA TRP A 89 -8.54 6.49 12.44
C TRP A 89 -8.16 5.67 11.21
N ARG A 90 -8.15 6.28 10.03
CA ARG A 90 -7.89 5.60 8.76
C ARG A 90 -6.63 4.72 8.80
N LEU A 91 -5.49 5.28 9.19
CA LEU A 91 -4.22 4.56 9.20
C LEU A 91 -4.21 3.40 10.20
N PRO A 92 -4.54 3.58 11.49
CA PRO A 92 -4.63 2.45 12.43
C PRO A 92 -5.69 1.43 12.05
N ALA A 93 -6.86 1.83 11.54
CA ALA A 93 -7.91 0.90 11.13
C ALA A 93 -7.43 -0.01 9.98
N LEU A 94 -6.83 0.57 8.95
CA LEU A 94 -6.30 -0.20 7.81
C LEU A 94 -5.18 -1.16 8.24
N LEU A 95 -4.22 -0.70 9.05
CA LEU A 95 -3.10 -1.53 9.50
C LEU A 95 -3.55 -2.66 10.44
N LEU A 96 -4.50 -2.37 11.35
CA LEU A 96 -5.08 -3.41 12.23
C LEU A 96 -5.86 -4.45 11.43
N THR A 97 -6.67 -4.02 10.45
CA THR A 97 -7.39 -4.96 9.57
C THR A 97 -6.41 -5.84 8.78
N GLN A 98 -5.35 -5.27 8.22
CA GLN A 98 -4.30 -6.02 7.53
C GLN A 98 -3.62 -7.04 8.45
N ALA A 99 -3.20 -6.62 9.66
CA ALA A 99 -2.56 -7.50 10.63
C ALA A 99 -3.49 -8.65 11.03
N THR A 100 -4.76 -8.37 11.28
CA THR A 100 -5.77 -9.37 11.61
C THR A 100 -5.95 -10.38 10.47
N LEU A 101 -6.05 -9.91 9.22
CA LEU A 101 -6.19 -10.78 8.06
C LEU A 101 -4.95 -11.67 7.85
N LEU A 102 -3.73 -11.13 8.01
CA LEU A 102 -2.52 -11.95 7.95
C LEU A 102 -2.50 -13.02 9.04
N LEU A 103 -2.83 -12.65 10.29
CA LEU A 103 -2.93 -13.59 11.40
C LEU A 103 -4.00 -14.66 11.13
N THR A 104 -5.16 -14.28 10.59
CA THR A 104 -6.20 -15.22 10.19
C THR A 104 -5.68 -16.23 9.16
N GLY A 105 -4.94 -15.75 8.14
CA GLY A 105 -4.33 -16.64 7.15
C GLY A 105 -3.35 -17.64 7.77
N ILE A 106 -2.57 -17.23 8.78
CA ILE A 106 -1.64 -18.13 9.48
C ILE A 106 -2.38 -19.19 10.32
N LEU A 107 -3.53 -18.82 10.91
CA LEU A 107 -4.29 -19.69 11.80
C LEU A 107 -5.20 -20.69 11.08
N ILE A 108 -5.52 -20.48 9.80
CA ILE A 108 -6.31 -21.41 9.01
C ILE A 108 -5.47 -22.67 8.70
N PRO A 109 -5.96 -23.87 9.04
CA PRO A 109 -5.25 -25.11 8.75
C PRO A 109 -4.96 -25.28 7.26
N HIS A 110 -3.81 -25.83 6.96
CA HIS A 110 -3.37 -26.09 5.60
C HIS A 110 -4.02 -27.38 5.09
N GLY A 111 -4.75 -27.29 3.98
CA GLY A 111 -5.36 -28.42 3.30
C GLY A 111 -4.62 -28.81 2.02
N PRO A 112 -4.90 -29.98 1.45
CA PRO A 112 -4.27 -30.47 0.21
C PRO A 112 -4.80 -29.79 -1.06
N GLU A 113 -5.51 -28.66 -0.95
CA GLU A 113 -6.20 -28.01 -2.05
C GLU A 113 -5.24 -27.26 -2.98
N ALA A 114 -5.64 -27.11 -4.27
CA ALA A 114 -4.85 -26.42 -5.30
C ALA A 114 -4.55 -24.96 -4.97
N VAL A 115 -5.46 -24.27 -4.27
CA VAL A 115 -5.23 -22.98 -3.60
C VAL A 115 -5.69 -23.12 -2.17
N PRO A 116 -4.76 -23.14 -1.22
CA PRO A 116 -5.10 -23.27 0.19
C PRO A 116 -5.92 -22.06 0.67
N TRP A 117 -7.01 -22.28 1.38
CA TRP A 117 -7.93 -21.24 1.89
C TRP A 117 -7.23 -20.14 2.71
N HIS A 118 -6.14 -20.46 3.38
CA HIS A 118 -5.35 -19.52 4.18
C HIS A 118 -4.64 -18.44 3.37
N VAL A 119 -4.46 -18.63 2.06
CA VAL A 119 -3.85 -17.63 1.16
C VAL A 119 -4.79 -16.45 0.95
N TYR A 120 -6.10 -16.65 0.92
CA TYR A 120 -7.06 -15.59 0.59
C TYR A 120 -7.07 -14.42 1.60
N PRO A 121 -7.06 -14.64 2.92
CA PRO A 121 -6.91 -13.53 3.87
C PRO A 121 -5.61 -12.75 3.69
N ILE A 122 -4.51 -13.42 3.35
CA ILE A 122 -3.21 -12.77 3.11
C ILE A 122 -3.28 -11.87 1.87
N VAL A 123 -3.81 -12.39 0.77
CA VAL A 123 -3.98 -11.63 -0.48
C VAL A 123 -4.95 -10.46 -0.28
N LEU A 124 -6.04 -10.67 0.46
CA LEU A 124 -7.00 -9.64 0.82
C LEU A 124 -6.33 -8.50 1.61
N ALA A 125 -5.48 -8.83 2.59
CA ALA A 125 -4.72 -7.87 3.37
C ALA A 125 -3.79 -7.03 2.49
N LEU A 126 -3.11 -7.64 1.53
CA LEU A 126 -2.19 -6.94 0.63
C LEU A 126 -2.93 -6.12 -0.43
N GLY A 127 -4.12 -6.55 -0.86
CA GLY A 127 -5.03 -5.72 -1.64
C GLY A 127 -5.45 -4.46 -0.89
N LEU A 128 -5.89 -4.62 0.35
CA LEU A 128 -6.29 -3.54 1.26
C LEU A 128 -5.13 -2.57 1.56
N GLN A 129 -3.89 -3.05 1.58
CA GLN A 129 -2.70 -2.25 1.80
C GLN A 129 -2.58 -1.07 0.84
N ASN A 130 -3.08 -1.19 -0.39
CA ASN A 130 -3.03 -0.10 -1.38
C ASN A 130 -3.83 1.14 -0.94
N ALA A 131 -4.90 0.95 -0.15
CA ALA A 131 -5.68 2.05 0.39
C ALA A 131 -4.95 2.79 1.54
N THR A 132 -3.96 2.17 2.17
CA THR A 132 -3.23 2.74 3.30
C THR A 132 -2.44 3.99 2.92
N LEU A 133 -1.93 4.07 1.69
CA LEU A 133 -1.08 5.15 1.18
C LEU A 133 -1.73 5.99 0.08
N GLN A 134 -3.05 5.90 -0.10
CA GLN A 134 -3.78 6.79 -1.00
C GLN A 134 -3.96 8.16 -0.36
N ASP A 135 -3.77 9.22 -1.16
CA ASP A 135 -4.21 10.58 -0.81
C ASP A 135 -5.73 10.73 -1.00
N GLU A 136 -6.31 11.86 -0.59
CA GLU A 136 -7.75 12.16 -0.77
C GLU A 136 -8.19 12.21 -2.25
N SER A 137 -7.25 12.36 -3.18
CA SER A 137 -7.51 12.34 -4.62
C SER A 137 -7.47 10.92 -5.21
N GLY A 138 -7.31 9.88 -4.35
CA GLY A 138 -7.18 8.49 -4.79
C GLY A 138 -5.83 8.16 -5.42
N ARG A 139 -4.87 9.10 -5.40
CA ARG A 139 -3.51 8.83 -5.87
C ARG A 139 -2.78 8.02 -4.83
N SER A 140 -2.54 6.78 -5.17
CA SER A 140 -1.70 5.91 -4.36
C SER A 140 -0.22 6.27 -4.55
N LEU A 141 0.54 6.34 -3.45
CA LEU A 141 2.00 6.16 -3.51
C LEU A 141 2.26 4.69 -3.87
N ALA A 142 1.79 4.31 -5.05
CA ALA A 142 1.61 2.96 -5.56
C ALA A 142 2.74 2.01 -5.17
N LEU A 143 2.60 1.33 -4.04
CA LEU A 143 3.53 0.29 -3.56
C LEU A 143 3.64 -0.88 -4.53
N THR A 144 2.60 -1.11 -5.34
CA THR A 144 2.52 -2.21 -6.31
C THR A 144 3.01 -1.83 -7.71
N TYR A 145 3.29 -0.55 -7.99
CA TYR A 145 3.83 -0.10 -9.28
C TYR A 145 5.36 -0.12 -9.30
N VAL A 146 5.96 -1.26 -8.97
CA VAL A 146 7.42 -1.43 -8.91
C VAL A 146 8.07 -1.06 -10.24
N THR A 147 7.52 -1.54 -11.36
CA THR A 147 8.01 -1.18 -12.70
C THR A 147 7.93 0.32 -12.93
N GLY A 148 6.83 0.97 -12.54
CA GLY A 148 6.68 2.42 -12.62
C GLY A 148 7.68 3.17 -11.73
N SER A 149 8.04 2.63 -10.57
CA SER A 149 9.08 3.20 -9.69
C SER A 149 10.45 3.15 -10.34
N ILE A 150 10.82 2.02 -10.94
CA ILE A 150 12.09 1.87 -11.68
C ILE A 150 12.15 2.84 -12.87
N VAL A 151 11.06 2.94 -13.64
CA VAL A 151 10.98 3.87 -14.78
C VAL A 151 11.12 5.31 -14.32
N ARG A 152 10.40 5.72 -13.26
CA ARG A 152 10.51 7.08 -12.70
C ARG A 152 11.90 7.36 -12.13
N PHE A 153 12.54 6.38 -11.52
CA PHE A 153 13.91 6.51 -11.03
C PHE A 153 14.88 6.72 -12.20
N GLY A 154 14.81 5.90 -13.25
CA GLY A 154 15.64 6.04 -14.44
C GLY A 154 15.41 7.38 -15.17
N ALA A 155 14.16 7.80 -15.35
CA ALA A 155 13.82 9.09 -15.92
C ALA A 155 14.35 10.26 -15.06
N GLY A 156 14.31 10.12 -13.72
CA GLY A 156 14.85 11.10 -12.78
C GLY A 156 16.36 11.26 -12.91
N LEU A 157 17.10 10.15 -13.06
CA LEU A 157 18.55 10.18 -13.31
C LEU A 157 18.86 10.89 -14.64
N ALA A 158 18.11 10.60 -15.70
CA ALA A 158 18.28 11.27 -16.99
C ALA A 158 18.00 12.79 -16.89
N ASN A 159 16.94 13.18 -16.19
CA ASN A 159 16.61 14.58 -15.95
C ASN A 159 17.70 15.30 -15.14
N MET A 160 18.33 14.63 -14.17
CA MET A 160 19.46 15.18 -13.44
C MET A 160 20.65 15.47 -14.36
N LEU A 161 20.97 14.55 -15.27
CA LEU A 161 22.04 14.76 -16.26
C LEU A 161 21.71 15.90 -17.23
N LEU A 162 20.42 16.09 -17.56
CA LEU A 162 19.93 17.16 -18.43
C LEU A 162 19.69 18.48 -17.70
N HIS A 163 20.08 18.60 -16.43
CA HIS A 163 19.86 19.78 -15.57
C HIS A 163 18.38 20.21 -15.50
N LYS A 164 17.44 19.27 -15.66
CA LYS A 164 16.00 19.51 -15.53
C LYS A 164 15.54 19.21 -14.11
N PRO A 165 14.68 20.05 -13.49
CA PRO A 165 14.17 19.78 -12.16
C PRO A 165 13.32 18.50 -12.16
N SER A 166 13.66 17.56 -11.27
CA SER A 166 12.92 16.32 -11.05
C SER A 166 12.84 16.04 -9.55
N PRO A 167 11.98 16.75 -8.81
CA PRO A 167 12.08 16.86 -7.35
C PRO A 167 11.77 15.59 -6.56
N SER A 168 11.19 14.55 -7.13
CA SER A 168 10.69 13.41 -6.34
C SER A 168 11.21 12.04 -6.77
N PHE A 169 12.17 11.93 -7.67
CA PHE A 169 12.60 10.63 -8.18
C PHE A 169 13.40 9.81 -7.14
N TRP A 170 14.10 10.46 -6.21
CA TRP A 170 14.84 9.79 -5.13
C TRP A 170 13.95 8.94 -4.22
N ILE A 171 12.66 9.25 -4.13
CA ILE A 171 11.69 8.47 -3.36
C ILE A 171 11.48 7.07 -3.95
N GLN A 172 11.66 6.93 -5.25
CA GLN A 172 11.39 5.69 -5.97
C GLN A 172 12.43 4.59 -5.70
N GLY A 173 13.69 4.98 -5.55
CA GLY A 173 14.79 4.04 -5.25
C GLY A 173 14.59 3.28 -3.94
N PRO A 174 14.39 3.94 -2.79
CA PRO A 174 14.13 3.27 -1.52
C PRO A 174 12.84 2.44 -1.49
N LEU A 175 11.78 2.82 -2.23
CA LEU A 175 10.57 2.00 -2.35
C LEU A 175 10.86 0.68 -3.06
N TRP A 176 11.59 0.75 -4.19
CA TRP A 176 12.03 -0.45 -4.90
C TRP A 176 12.99 -1.29 -4.05
N ALA A 177 13.97 -0.65 -3.39
CA ALA A 177 14.92 -1.33 -2.52
C ALA A 177 14.23 -2.00 -1.32
N GLY A 178 13.19 -1.36 -0.76
CA GLY A 178 12.37 -1.94 0.31
C GLY A 178 11.68 -3.22 -0.15
N LEU A 179 11.05 -3.21 -1.32
CA LEU A 179 10.41 -4.41 -1.88
C LEU A 179 11.44 -5.49 -2.21
N ALA A 180 12.55 -5.16 -2.88
CA ALA A 180 13.59 -6.11 -3.23
C ALA A 180 14.26 -6.71 -1.99
N GLY A 181 14.62 -5.88 -1.00
CA GLY A 181 15.15 -6.31 0.28
C GLY A 181 14.15 -7.17 1.05
N GLY A 182 12.86 -6.79 1.04
CA GLY A 182 11.78 -7.59 1.58
C GLY A 182 11.70 -8.97 0.94
N ALA A 183 11.81 -9.07 -0.38
CA ALA A 183 11.80 -10.34 -1.09
C ALA A 183 13.00 -11.23 -0.70
N VAL A 184 14.19 -10.66 -0.53
CA VAL A 184 15.36 -11.41 -0.01
C VAL A 184 15.08 -11.92 1.40
N ILE A 185 14.59 -11.07 2.29
CA ILE A 185 14.24 -11.45 3.67
C ILE A 185 13.18 -12.56 3.64
N GLY A 186 12.11 -12.39 2.86
CA GLY A 186 11.04 -13.39 2.72
C GLY A 186 11.54 -14.74 2.23
N GLY A 187 12.44 -14.76 1.24
CA GLY A 187 13.06 -15.99 0.76
C GLY A 187 13.92 -16.69 1.81
N VAL A 188 14.67 -15.94 2.64
CA VAL A 188 15.43 -16.50 3.75
C VAL A 188 14.52 -17.06 4.83
N LEU A 189 13.47 -16.29 5.22
CA LEU A 189 12.49 -16.70 6.22
C LEU A 189 11.73 -17.96 5.78
N GLN A 190 11.35 -18.04 4.51
CA GLN A 190 10.66 -19.21 3.97
C GLN A 190 11.51 -20.47 4.04
N ARG A 191 12.82 -20.38 3.74
CA ARG A 191 13.74 -21.51 3.86
C ARG A 191 13.97 -21.94 5.30
N ALA A 192 13.96 -20.99 6.26
CA ALA A 192 14.23 -21.26 7.66
C ALA A 192 12.99 -21.74 8.43
N PHE A 193 11.82 -21.20 8.14
CA PHE A 193 10.61 -21.37 8.96
C PHE A 193 9.41 -21.94 8.17
N GLY A 194 9.52 -22.13 6.87
CA GLY A 194 8.41 -22.60 6.04
C GLY A 194 7.17 -21.74 6.19
N GLU A 195 6.03 -22.36 6.47
CA GLU A 195 4.73 -21.69 6.61
C GLU A 195 4.67 -20.64 7.73
N ALA A 196 5.45 -20.85 8.81
CA ALA A 196 5.54 -19.88 9.91
C ALA A 196 6.21 -18.55 9.50
N ALA A 197 6.83 -18.49 8.31
CA ALA A 197 7.48 -17.28 7.81
C ALA A 197 6.54 -16.06 7.72
N PHE A 198 5.23 -16.28 7.48
CA PHE A 198 4.24 -15.19 7.47
C PHE A 198 4.02 -14.53 8.84
N ALA A 199 4.45 -15.15 9.94
CA ALA A 199 4.39 -14.52 11.26
C ALA A 199 5.24 -13.23 11.32
N VAL A 200 6.33 -13.15 10.54
CA VAL A 200 7.20 -11.96 10.52
C VAL A 200 6.50 -10.74 9.92
N PRO A 201 5.95 -10.77 8.71
CA PRO A 201 5.19 -9.64 8.18
C PRO A 201 3.94 -9.32 9.00
N ALA A 202 3.28 -10.31 9.62
CA ALA A 202 2.14 -10.08 10.50
C ALA A 202 2.51 -9.31 11.76
N THR A 203 3.59 -9.69 12.46
CA THR A 203 4.09 -8.98 13.64
C THR A 203 4.60 -7.58 13.29
N PHE A 204 5.22 -7.43 12.13
CA PHE A 204 5.67 -6.12 11.65
C PHE A 204 4.47 -5.19 11.37
N LEU A 205 3.41 -5.67 10.71
CA LEU A 205 2.18 -4.92 10.51
C LEU A 205 1.51 -4.55 11.84
N LEU A 206 1.46 -5.47 12.79
CA LEU A 206 0.89 -5.19 14.12
C LEU A 206 1.68 -4.09 14.84
N THR A 207 3.01 -4.11 14.75
CA THR A 207 3.87 -3.06 15.31
C THR A 207 3.58 -1.71 14.66
N LEU A 208 3.46 -1.67 13.33
CA LEU A 208 3.10 -0.45 12.61
C LEU A 208 1.69 0.04 12.98
N ALA A 209 0.75 -0.87 13.18
CA ALA A 209 -0.62 -0.55 13.60
C ALA A 209 -0.64 0.08 15.00
N VAL A 210 0.07 -0.50 15.96
CA VAL A 210 0.21 0.05 17.31
C VAL A 210 0.87 1.42 17.26
N MET A 211 1.95 1.58 16.49
CA MET A 211 2.61 2.87 16.33
C MET A 211 1.67 3.92 15.72
N ALA A 212 0.91 3.57 14.69
CA ALA A 212 -0.07 4.46 14.08
C ALA A 212 -1.18 4.84 15.06
N LEU A 213 -1.66 3.88 15.86
CA LEU A 213 -2.65 4.10 16.91
C LEU A 213 -2.16 5.11 17.95
N LEU A 214 -0.94 4.91 18.47
CA LEU A 214 -0.33 5.80 19.47
C LEU A 214 -0.12 7.23 18.90
N LEU A 215 0.31 7.35 17.65
CA LEU A 215 0.45 8.63 16.97
C LEU A 215 -0.90 9.36 16.83
N THR A 216 -1.96 8.61 16.48
CA THR A 216 -3.31 9.16 16.32
C THR A 216 -3.91 9.63 17.67
N ILE A 217 -3.61 8.92 18.77
CA ILE A 217 -4.04 9.31 20.12
C ILE A 217 -3.27 10.54 20.61
N LYS A 218 -1.95 10.59 20.37
CA LYS A 218 -1.09 11.67 20.87
C LYS A 218 -1.33 13.01 20.18
N HIS A 219 -1.81 13.01 18.93
CA HIS A 219 -2.12 14.20 18.14
C HIS A 219 -3.62 14.29 17.85
N PRO A 220 -4.49 14.53 18.86
CA PRO A 220 -5.88 14.83 18.60
C PRO A 220 -5.94 16.13 17.79
N THR A 221 -6.62 16.11 16.64
CA THR A 221 -6.78 17.27 15.75
C THR A 221 -7.59 18.40 16.45
N ASN A 222 -6.97 19.14 17.34
CA ASN A 222 -7.58 20.30 17.98
C ASN A 222 -7.34 21.60 17.18
N ASP A 223 -6.54 21.58 16.10
CA ASP A 223 -6.10 22.81 15.43
C ASP A 223 -6.98 23.27 14.26
N LEU A 224 -8.16 22.65 14.04
CA LEU A 224 -9.00 22.95 12.88
C LEU A 224 -10.20 23.87 13.16
N VAL A 225 -10.43 24.27 14.40
CA VAL A 225 -11.53 25.21 14.71
C VAL A 225 -11.05 26.66 14.74
N THR A 226 -9.76 26.90 14.96
CA THR A 226 -9.22 28.26 15.16
C THR A 226 -8.92 29.01 13.86
N SER A 227 -8.75 28.32 12.73
CA SER A 227 -8.47 28.98 11.44
C SER A 227 -9.72 29.34 10.62
N ALA A 228 -10.89 28.85 11.01
CA ALA A 228 -12.15 29.15 10.31
C ALA A 228 -12.80 30.49 10.75
N HIS A 229 -12.22 31.17 11.73
CA HIS A 229 -12.75 32.42 12.26
C HIS A 229 -11.74 33.60 12.22
N ALA A 230 -10.79 33.58 11.29
CA ALA A 230 -10.06 34.79 10.96
C ALA A 230 -11.00 35.71 10.16
N PRO A 231 -11.33 36.93 10.66
CA PRO A 231 -12.14 37.85 9.88
C PRO A 231 -11.39 38.20 8.59
N GLN A 232 -12.08 38.03 7.45
CA GLN A 232 -11.55 38.53 6.18
C GLN A 232 -11.23 40.03 6.34
N PRO A 233 -10.01 40.48 5.96
CA PRO A 233 -9.76 41.88 5.90
C PRO A 233 -10.73 42.53 4.91
N ASP A 234 -11.43 43.56 5.38
CA ASP A 234 -12.42 44.34 4.65
C ASP A 234 -11.95 44.61 3.22
N ALA A 235 -12.73 44.15 2.29
CA ALA A 235 -12.58 44.52 0.88
C ALA A 235 -12.80 46.03 0.79
N ARG A 236 -11.75 46.81 0.50
CA ARG A 236 -11.84 48.22 0.18
C ARG A 236 -12.85 48.38 -0.98
N PRO A 237 -13.79 49.35 -0.89
CA PRO A 237 -14.70 49.61 -1.99
C PRO A 237 -13.90 50.08 -3.21
N GLU A 238 -14.12 49.40 -4.34
CA GLU A 238 -13.58 49.78 -5.65
C GLU A 238 -14.02 51.21 -5.99
N ALA A 239 -13.05 52.07 -6.22
CA ALA A 239 -13.29 53.42 -6.72
C ALA A 239 -13.90 53.35 -8.12
N LYS A 240 -15.09 53.90 -8.32
CA LYS A 240 -15.73 54.06 -9.61
C LYS A 240 -14.83 54.86 -10.58
N PRO A 241 -14.67 54.43 -11.83
CA PRO A 241 -13.96 55.27 -12.83
C PRO A 241 -14.83 56.48 -13.15
N THR A 242 -14.25 57.69 -12.98
CA THR A 242 -14.81 58.93 -13.47
C THR A 242 -14.68 58.98 -15.00
N VAL A 243 -15.83 58.95 -15.64
CA VAL A 243 -15.96 59.30 -17.08
C VAL A 243 -15.80 60.81 -17.22
N SER A 244 -14.76 61.28 -17.86
CA SER A 244 -14.64 62.65 -18.37
C SER A 244 -15.15 62.73 -19.82
N VAL A 245 -16.02 63.70 -20.03
CA VAL A 245 -16.60 64.16 -21.30
C VAL A 245 -15.53 64.69 -22.24
#